data_2891ed9b9aa9eeb9f53a3d159a1157ce
#
_entry.id   2891ed9b9aa9eeb9f53a3d159a1157ce
#
_cell.length_a   1.000
_cell.length_b   1.000
_cell.length_c   1.000
_cell.angle_alpha   90.00
_cell.angle_beta   90.00
_cell.angle_gamma   90.00
#
_symmetry.space_group_name_H-M   'P 1'
#
loop_
_entity.id
_entity.type
_entity.pdbx_description
1 polymer ?
#
loop_
_entity_poly.entity_id
_entity_poly.type
_entity_poly.pdbx_seq_one_letter_code
_entity_poly.pdbx_strand_id
1 'polypeptide(L)'
;SGAGKSTALKMLEDMGYFCVDNLPVPLIEKFIQLIRDGGPGEIERVAVGIDVRSGKSLDELESVLEKIKYPGTRVEILFLDADDKALVKRYKETRRSHPLAGGGRVDEGIKKERERLKYLKRYADYILDTSKLLTRELREELEKIFVENQKFKNLMVTVLSFGFKYGIPQDADLVFDVRFLPNPYYIEQLRPLSGNDKPVRDYVMGFDLAHEFSDKLEDMIKFLIPNYIAEGKTQLVIGVGGT
;
A
#
# COMPACT_ATOMS: atom_id res chain seq x y z
N SER A 1 -11.62 -0.30 -3.22
CA SER A 1 -12.71 -0.39 -4.24
C SER A 1 -12.18 0.01 -5.60
N GLY A 2 -12.46 -0.79 -6.65
CA GLY A 2 -12.00 -0.47 -8.01
C GLY A 2 -10.54 -0.87 -8.33
N ALA A 3 -9.76 -1.32 -7.36
CA ALA A 3 -8.39 -1.78 -7.57
C ALA A 3 -8.28 -3.24 -8.08
N GLY A 4 -9.40 -3.89 -8.42
CA GLY A 4 -9.39 -5.24 -8.99
C GLY A 4 -9.70 -6.38 -8.03
N LYS A 5 -10.18 -6.13 -6.79
CA LYS A 5 -10.48 -7.15 -5.78
C LYS A 5 -11.34 -8.31 -6.32
N SER A 6 -12.48 -8.02 -6.93
CA SER A 6 -13.37 -9.08 -7.45
C SER A 6 -12.75 -9.85 -8.62
N THR A 7 -11.89 -9.21 -9.40
CA THR A 7 -11.12 -9.88 -10.47
C THR A 7 -10.07 -10.82 -9.88
N ALA A 8 -9.35 -10.35 -8.86
CA ALA A 8 -8.37 -11.17 -8.16
C ALA A 8 -9.00 -12.38 -7.47
N LEU A 9 -10.16 -12.22 -6.82
CA LEU A 9 -10.89 -13.35 -6.19
C LEU A 9 -11.29 -14.40 -7.23
N LYS A 10 -11.82 -14.01 -8.41
CA LYS A 10 -12.13 -14.96 -9.49
C LYS A 10 -10.89 -15.73 -9.96
N MET A 11 -9.75 -15.05 -10.06
CA MET A 11 -8.49 -15.70 -10.45
C MET A 11 -8.00 -16.66 -9.38
N LEU A 12 -8.10 -16.29 -8.11
CA LEU A 12 -7.76 -17.17 -7.00
C LEU A 12 -8.69 -18.39 -6.93
N GLU A 13 -9.98 -18.23 -7.27
CA GLU A 13 -10.91 -19.35 -7.40
C GLU A 13 -10.46 -20.34 -8.50
N ASP A 14 -10.06 -19.84 -9.68
CA ASP A 14 -9.45 -20.64 -10.75
C ASP A 14 -8.14 -21.34 -10.30
N MET A 15 -7.43 -20.80 -9.31
CA MET A 15 -6.22 -21.37 -8.71
C MET A 15 -6.50 -22.33 -7.55
N GLY A 16 -7.77 -22.68 -7.30
CA GLY A 16 -8.18 -23.64 -6.30
C GLY A 16 -8.43 -23.06 -4.89
N TYR A 17 -8.58 -21.75 -4.77
CA TYR A 17 -8.98 -21.13 -3.51
C TYR A 17 -10.49 -21.13 -3.34
N PHE A 18 -10.96 -21.38 -2.14
CA PHE A 18 -12.34 -21.09 -1.77
C PHE A 18 -12.47 -19.58 -1.50
N CYS A 19 -13.20 -18.88 -2.37
CA CYS A 19 -13.26 -17.42 -2.35
C CYS A 19 -14.57 -16.89 -1.78
N VAL A 20 -14.49 -15.97 -0.81
CA VAL A 20 -15.64 -15.24 -0.25
C VAL A 20 -15.42 -13.75 -0.40
N ASP A 21 -16.32 -13.06 -1.09
CA ASP A 21 -16.28 -11.60 -1.20
C ASP A 21 -17.21 -10.94 -0.18
N ASN A 22 -16.74 -9.84 0.42
CA ASN A 22 -17.49 -9.03 1.39
C ASN A 22 -17.97 -9.78 2.64
N LEU A 23 -17.23 -10.76 3.13
CA LEU A 23 -17.53 -11.36 4.42
C LEU A 23 -17.38 -10.29 5.53
N PRO A 24 -18.39 -10.07 6.38
CA PRO A 24 -18.25 -9.16 7.51
C PRO A 24 -17.09 -9.57 8.42
N VAL A 25 -16.25 -8.63 8.82
CA VAL A 25 -15.05 -8.89 9.62
C VAL A 25 -15.32 -9.75 10.87
N PRO A 26 -16.40 -9.52 11.66
CA PRO A 26 -16.69 -10.35 12.83
C PRO A 26 -17.05 -11.83 12.52
N LEU A 27 -17.36 -12.13 11.26
CA LEU A 27 -17.68 -13.51 10.85
C LEU A 27 -16.46 -14.27 10.33
N ILE A 28 -15.34 -13.61 10.08
CA ILE A 28 -14.13 -14.26 9.53
C ILE A 28 -13.62 -15.35 10.47
N GLU A 29 -13.52 -15.06 11.77
CA GLU A 29 -13.06 -16.03 12.78
C GLU A 29 -13.92 -17.28 12.77
N LYS A 30 -15.25 -17.14 12.82
CA LYS A 30 -16.18 -18.27 12.79
C LYS A 30 -16.11 -19.03 11.48
N PHE A 31 -15.96 -18.34 10.37
CA PHE A 31 -15.84 -18.95 9.05
C PHE A 31 -14.58 -19.82 8.96
N ILE A 32 -13.44 -19.33 9.41
CA ILE A 32 -12.18 -20.08 9.43
C ILE A 32 -12.28 -21.28 10.38
N GLN A 33 -12.93 -21.12 11.55
CA GLN A 33 -13.18 -22.24 12.47
C GLN A 33 -14.03 -23.35 11.81
N LEU A 34 -15.11 -22.99 11.12
CA LEU A 34 -15.97 -23.96 10.42
C LEU A 34 -15.22 -24.75 9.36
N ILE A 35 -14.34 -24.09 8.59
CA ILE A 35 -13.52 -24.76 7.59
C ILE A 35 -12.56 -25.72 8.25
N ARG A 36 -11.88 -25.32 9.32
CA ARG A 36 -10.90 -26.13 10.04
C ARG A 36 -11.53 -27.35 10.70
N ASP A 37 -12.73 -27.19 11.26
CA ASP A 37 -13.42 -28.26 12.01
C ASP A 37 -14.15 -29.27 11.11
N GLY A 38 -13.83 -29.29 9.81
CA GLY A 38 -14.36 -30.27 8.86
C GLY A 38 -15.62 -29.81 8.14
N GLY A 39 -15.67 -28.55 7.73
CA GLY A 39 -16.68 -28.03 6.81
C GLY A 39 -16.78 -28.85 5.50
N PRO A 40 -17.73 -28.52 4.61
CA PRO A 40 -18.01 -29.32 3.41
C PRO A 40 -16.81 -29.34 2.46
N GLY A 41 -16.10 -30.47 2.43
CA GLY A 41 -14.92 -30.71 1.60
C GLY A 41 -13.60 -30.36 2.28
N GLU A 42 -12.50 -30.87 1.74
CA GLU A 42 -11.13 -30.53 2.16
C GLU A 42 -10.76 -29.15 1.60
N ILE A 43 -11.21 -28.06 2.26
CA ILE A 43 -10.84 -26.69 1.87
C ILE A 43 -9.49 -26.38 2.50
N GLU A 44 -8.43 -26.45 1.70
CA GLU A 44 -7.06 -26.15 2.14
C GLU A 44 -6.70 -24.67 2.01
N ARG A 45 -7.31 -23.97 1.04
CA ARG A 45 -6.97 -22.58 0.68
C ARG A 45 -8.21 -21.72 0.64
N VAL A 46 -8.17 -20.60 1.34
CA VAL A 46 -9.27 -19.64 1.43
C VAL A 46 -8.80 -18.24 1.07
N ALA A 47 -9.59 -17.50 0.31
CA ALA A 47 -9.38 -16.09 0.07
C ALA A 47 -10.63 -15.29 0.47
N VAL A 48 -10.46 -14.34 1.39
CA VAL A 48 -11.54 -13.48 1.87
C VAL A 48 -11.34 -12.05 1.35
N GLY A 49 -12.29 -11.59 0.55
CA GLY A 49 -12.29 -10.22 0.05
C GLY A 49 -12.92 -9.25 1.04
N ILE A 50 -12.14 -8.27 1.49
CA ILE A 50 -12.59 -7.21 2.40
C ILE A 50 -12.48 -5.87 1.69
N ASP A 51 -13.42 -4.98 1.93
CA ASP A 51 -13.34 -3.60 1.43
C ASP A 51 -13.98 -2.60 2.42
N VAL A 52 -13.96 -1.34 2.05
CA VAL A 52 -14.45 -0.23 2.86
C VAL A 52 -15.93 -0.33 3.26
N ARG A 53 -16.72 -1.19 2.59
CA ARG A 53 -18.12 -1.46 2.94
C ARG A 53 -18.28 -2.19 4.27
N SER A 54 -17.21 -2.83 4.76
CA SER A 54 -17.18 -3.42 6.11
C SER A 54 -17.29 -2.37 7.24
N GLY A 55 -17.22 -1.08 6.92
CA GLY A 55 -17.53 0.01 7.84
C GLY A 55 -16.63 0.05 9.07
N LYS A 56 -17.22 0.22 10.27
CA LYS A 56 -16.49 0.28 11.54
C LYS A 56 -15.82 -1.05 11.93
N SER A 57 -16.30 -2.18 11.40
CA SER A 57 -15.69 -3.48 11.70
C SER A 57 -14.29 -3.66 11.10
N LEU A 58 -13.84 -2.75 10.20
CA LEU A 58 -12.43 -2.72 9.77
C LEU A 58 -11.47 -2.47 10.93
N ASP A 59 -11.88 -1.71 11.94
CA ASP A 59 -11.06 -1.41 13.11
C ASP A 59 -10.81 -2.67 13.98
N GLU A 60 -11.67 -3.69 13.83
CA GLU A 60 -11.55 -4.97 14.52
C GLU A 60 -10.70 -5.99 13.76
N LEU A 61 -10.32 -5.68 12.51
CA LEU A 61 -9.65 -6.65 11.63
C LEU A 61 -8.33 -7.14 12.22
N GLU A 62 -7.54 -6.29 12.85
CA GLU A 62 -6.28 -6.66 13.50
C GLU A 62 -6.52 -7.74 14.57
N SER A 63 -7.48 -7.52 15.45
CA SER A 63 -7.86 -8.50 16.48
C SER A 63 -8.33 -9.82 15.89
N VAL A 64 -9.06 -9.78 14.78
CA VAL A 64 -9.53 -11.00 14.10
C VAL A 64 -8.37 -11.73 13.44
N LEU A 65 -7.44 -11.02 12.80
CA LEU A 65 -6.24 -11.60 12.18
C LEU A 65 -5.37 -12.32 13.23
N GLU A 66 -5.19 -11.74 14.41
CA GLU A 66 -4.46 -12.41 15.50
C GLU A 66 -5.16 -13.69 15.96
N LYS A 67 -6.48 -13.70 16.03
CA LYS A 67 -7.26 -14.87 16.45
C LYS A 67 -7.26 -16.02 15.46
N ILE A 68 -7.09 -15.74 14.15
CA ILE A 68 -7.06 -16.79 13.12
C ILE A 68 -5.66 -17.32 12.82
N LYS A 69 -4.63 -16.83 13.50
CA LYS A 69 -3.26 -17.35 13.44
C LYS A 69 -3.14 -18.64 14.29
N TYR A 70 -3.59 -19.77 13.76
CA TYR A 70 -3.42 -21.06 14.40
C TYR A 70 -2.10 -21.73 13.97
N PRO A 71 -1.54 -22.63 14.80
CA PRO A 71 -0.41 -23.46 14.38
C PRO A 71 -0.71 -24.22 13.08
N GLY A 72 0.14 -24.05 12.08
CA GLY A 72 -0.03 -24.65 10.75
C GLY A 72 -0.91 -23.83 9.78
N THR A 73 -1.50 -22.73 10.20
CA THR A 73 -2.25 -21.84 9.32
C THR A 73 -1.39 -20.65 8.89
N ARG A 74 -1.20 -20.48 7.58
CA ARG A 74 -0.54 -19.30 7.01
C ARG A 74 -1.61 -18.28 6.66
N VAL A 75 -1.52 -17.09 7.27
CA VAL A 75 -2.41 -15.96 7.00
C VAL A 75 -1.61 -14.89 6.30
N GLU A 76 -2.04 -14.47 5.13
CA GLU A 76 -1.37 -13.47 4.30
C GLU A 76 -2.37 -12.40 3.84
N ILE A 77 -1.93 -11.18 3.79
CA ILE A 77 -2.73 -10.03 3.39
C ILE A 77 -2.21 -9.48 2.06
N LEU A 78 -3.01 -9.61 1.03
CA LEU A 78 -2.79 -8.93 -0.25
C LEU A 78 -3.56 -7.62 -0.30
N PHE A 79 -2.87 -6.51 -0.43
CA PHE A 79 -3.47 -5.20 -0.64
C PHE A 79 -3.39 -4.83 -2.13
N LEU A 80 -4.53 -4.71 -2.77
CA LEU A 80 -4.63 -4.22 -4.15
C LEU A 80 -4.81 -2.71 -4.13
N ASP A 81 -3.88 -1.99 -4.74
CA ASP A 81 -3.92 -0.54 -4.90
C ASP A 81 -4.05 -0.14 -6.37
N ALA A 82 -4.42 1.09 -6.61
CA ALA A 82 -4.33 1.74 -7.92
C ALA A 82 -4.29 3.26 -7.73
N ASP A 83 -3.68 3.99 -8.66
CA ASP A 83 -3.68 5.44 -8.62
C ASP A 83 -5.09 6.03 -8.77
N ASP A 84 -5.29 7.27 -8.29
CA ASP A 84 -6.60 7.91 -8.29
C ASP A 84 -7.16 8.10 -9.70
N LYS A 85 -6.28 8.33 -10.70
CA LYS A 85 -6.69 8.50 -12.10
C LYS A 85 -7.24 7.20 -12.67
N ALA A 86 -6.55 6.07 -12.39
CA ALA A 86 -7.00 4.74 -12.79
C ALA A 86 -8.32 4.38 -12.11
N LEU A 87 -8.45 4.64 -10.81
CA LEU A 87 -9.69 4.39 -10.07
C LEU A 87 -10.86 5.20 -10.63
N VAL A 88 -10.71 6.52 -10.79
CA VAL A 88 -11.76 7.38 -11.35
C VAL A 88 -12.17 6.91 -12.74
N LYS A 89 -11.21 6.53 -13.61
CA LYS A 89 -11.47 5.98 -14.93
C LYS A 89 -12.31 4.71 -14.85
N ARG A 90 -11.91 3.74 -14.04
CA ARG A 90 -12.61 2.45 -13.85
C ARG A 90 -14.03 2.63 -13.31
N TYR A 91 -14.26 3.57 -12.39
CA TYR A 91 -15.60 3.89 -11.92
C TYR A 91 -16.50 4.47 -13.01
N LYS A 92 -15.96 5.33 -13.89
CA LYS A 92 -16.68 5.86 -15.05
C LYS A 92 -17.02 4.76 -16.05
N GLU A 93 -16.09 3.89 -16.39
CA GLU A 93 -16.27 2.78 -17.32
C GLU A 93 -17.33 1.79 -16.83
N THR A 94 -17.34 1.48 -15.55
CA THR A 94 -18.30 0.53 -14.95
C THR A 94 -19.62 1.16 -14.56
N ARG A 95 -19.77 2.49 -14.67
CA ARG A 95 -20.96 3.26 -14.27
C ARG A 95 -21.42 2.98 -12.84
N ARG A 96 -20.48 2.72 -11.92
CA ARG A 96 -20.76 2.44 -10.51
C ARG A 96 -20.52 3.69 -9.68
N SER A 97 -21.33 3.85 -8.65
CA SER A 97 -21.08 4.84 -7.60
C SER A 97 -20.04 4.33 -6.62
N HIS A 98 -19.17 5.22 -6.13
CA HIS A 98 -18.22 4.84 -5.09
C HIS A 98 -18.93 4.64 -3.75
N PRO A 99 -18.67 3.57 -2.99
CA PRO A 99 -19.38 3.27 -1.73
C PRO A 99 -19.39 4.42 -0.71
N LEU A 100 -18.31 5.21 -0.66
CA LEU A 100 -18.18 6.33 0.26
C LEU A 100 -18.49 7.71 -0.35
N ALA A 101 -18.94 7.77 -1.60
CA ALA A 101 -19.28 9.04 -2.24
C ALA A 101 -20.62 9.61 -1.78
N GLY A 102 -21.55 8.77 -1.24
CA GLY A 102 -22.84 9.22 -0.72
C GLY A 102 -23.69 10.01 -1.73
N GLY A 103 -23.56 9.73 -3.03
CA GLY A 103 -24.17 10.52 -4.13
C GLY A 103 -23.31 11.69 -4.62
N GLY A 104 -22.16 11.94 -3.99
CA GLY A 104 -21.17 12.94 -4.40
C GLY A 104 -20.17 12.45 -5.43
N ARG A 105 -19.05 13.15 -5.53
CA ARG A 105 -18.00 12.86 -6.51
C ARG A 105 -17.19 11.60 -6.15
N VAL A 106 -16.82 10.84 -7.16
CA VAL A 106 -16.02 9.59 -7.01
C VAL A 106 -14.65 9.87 -6.37
N ASP A 107 -13.99 10.97 -6.75
CA ASP A 107 -12.68 11.34 -6.21
C ASP A 107 -12.70 11.63 -4.69
N GLU A 108 -13.79 12.21 -4.17
CA GLU A 108 -13.98 12.39 -2.73
C GLU A 108 -14.18 11.06 -2.01
N GLY A 109 -14.91 10.14 -2.63
CA GLY A 109 -15.07 8.80 -2.13
C GLY A 109 -13.75 8.03 -2.05
N ILE A 110 -12.91 8.13 -3.08
CA ILE A 110 -11.57 7.52 -3.13
C ILE A 110 -10.69 8.08 -1.99
N LYS A 111 -10.67 9.39 -1.79
CA LYS A 111 -9.89 10.00 -0.68
C LYS A 111 -10.31 9.46 0.69
N LYS A 112 -11.62 9.41 0.95
CA LYS A 112 -12.15 8.84 2.21
C LYS A 112 -11.79 7.36 2.37
N GLU A 113 -11.80 6.61 1.30
CA GLU A 113 -11.40 5.20 1.33
C GLU A 113 -9.92 5.03 1.64
N ARG A 114 -9.04 5.81 0.99
CA ARG A 114 -7.59 5.78 1.27
C ARG A 114 -7.29 6.06 2.73
N GLU A 115 -7.90 7.07 3.32
CA GLU A 115 -7.72 7.38 4.75
C GLU A 115 -8.14 6.22 5.65
N ARG A 116 -9.27 5.57 5.35
CA ARG A 116 -9.74 4.42 6.11
C ARG A 116 -8.87 3.19 5.97
N LEU A 117 -8.32 2.96 4.78
CA LEU A 117 -7.50 1.77 4.48
C LEU A 117 -6.00 1.99 4.73
N LYS A 118 -5.60 3.22 5.05
CA LYS A 118 -4.18 3.58 5.22
C LYS A 118 -3.46 2.69 6.22
N TYR A 119 -4.09 2.39 7.35
CA TYR A 119 -3.49 1.54 8.36
C TYR A 119 -3.42 0.07 7.92
N LEU A 120 -4.45 -0.45 7.22
CA LEU A 120 -4.46 -1.83 6.71
C LEU A 120 -3.37 -2.08 5.67
N LYS A 121 -3.03 -1.06 4.89
CA LYS A 121 -1.93 -1.15 3.94
C LYS A 121 -0.59 -1.44 4.62
N ARG A 122 -0.42 -1.04 5.89
CA ARG A 122 0.79 -1.29 6.69
C ARG A 122 0.91 -2.76 7.13
N TYR A 123 -0.19 -3.47 7.24
CA TYR A 123 -0.22 -4.90 7.64
C TYR A 123 -0.19 -5.83 6.43
N ALA A 124 -0.13 -5.29 5.21
CA ALA A 124 -0.13 -6.09 4.01
C ALA A 124 1.21 -6.79 3.81
N ASP A 125 1.17 -8.11 3.63
CA ASP A 125 2.33 -8.91 3.24
C ASP A 125 2.69 -8.65 1.77
N TYR A 126 1.68 -8.36 0.95
CA TYR A 126 1.83 -8.05 -0.46
C TYR A 126 1.03 -6.81 -0.83
N ILE A 127 1.67 -5.88 -1.54
CA ILE A 127 1.01 -4.70 -2.11
C ILE A 127 1.19 -4.75 -3.62
N LEU A 128 0.07 -4.81 -4.34
CA LEU A 128 0.08 -4.90 -5.79
C LEU A 128 -0.60 -3.67 -6.39
N ASP A 129 0.18 -2.85 -7.07
CA ASP A 129 -0.34 -1.70 -7.82
C ASP A 129 -0.89 -2.16 -9.17
N THR A 130 -2.20 -2.07 -9.29
CA THR A 130 -2.93 -2.48 -10.50
C THR A 130 -3.19 -1.33 -11.46
N SER A 131 -2.62 -0.15 -11.26
CA SER A 131 -2.91 1.08 -12.03
C SER A 131 -2.75 0.85 -13.54
N LYS A 132 -1.69 0.15 -13.92
CA LYS A 132 -1.31 -0.10 -15.32
C LYS A 132 -1.39 -1.57 -15.72
N LEU A 133 -1.71 -2.46 -14.78
CA LEU A 133 -1.75 -3.90 -15.07
C LEU A 133 -2.94 -4.25 -15.96
N LEU A 134 -2.69 -5.03 -16.99
CA LEU A 134 -3.71 -5.77 -17.71
C LEU A 134 -4.22 -6.94 -16.86
N THR A 135 -5.41 -7.43 -17.18
CA THR A 135 -6.01 -8.55 -16.45
C THR A 135 -5.11 -9.79 -16.43
N ARG A 136 -4.44 -10.11 -17.55
CA ARG A 136 -3.49 -11.22 -17.64
C ARG A 136 -2.27 -11.03 -16.72
N GLU A 137 -1.74 -9.81 -16.64
CA GLU A 137 -0.58 -9.49 -15.81
C GLU A 137 -0.92 -9.58 -14.32
N LEU A 138 -2.14 -9.16 -13.94
CA LEU A 138 -2.65 -9.39 -12.58
C LEU A 138 -2.68 -10.88 -12.25
N ARG A 139 -3.12 -11.75 -13.19
CA ARG A 139 -3.11 -13.19 -13.00
C ARG A 139 -1.71 -13.74 -12.79
N GLU A 140 -0.76 -13.35 -13.64
CA GLU A 140 0.64 -13.77 -13.53
C GLU A 140 1.25 -13.39 -12.17
N GLU A 141 0.96 -12.19 -11.68
CA GLU A 141 1.43 -11.75 -10.37
C GLU A 141 0.80 -12.56 -9.21
N LEU A 142 -0.49 -12.88 -9.29
CA LEU A 142 -1.14 -13.72 -8.30
C LEU A 142 -0.61 -15.17 -8.32
N GLU A 143 -0.35 -15.72 -9.51
CA GLU A 143 0.25 -17.05 -9.65
C GLU A 143 1.65 -17.12 -9.02
N LYS A 144 2.50 -16.13 -9.25
CA LYS A 144 3.82 -16.02 -8.62
C LYS A 144 3.73 -16.00 -7.10
N ILE A 145 2.78 -15.22 -6.54
CA ILE A 145 2.61 -15.07 -5.09
C ILE A 145 2.07 -16.36 -4.46
N PHE A 146 0.99 -16.91 -5.01
CA PHE A 146 0.15 -17.88 -4.30
C PHE A 146 0.27 -19.31 -4.83
N VAL A 147 0.79 -19.53 -6.03
CA VAL A 147 0.94 -20.88 -6.61
C VAL A 147 2.39 -21.32 -6.62
N GLU A 148 3.29 -20.49 -7.14
CA GLU A 148 4.70 -20.86 -7.28
C GLU A 148 5.49 -20.75 -5.97
N ASN A 149 4.87 -20.31 -4.87
CA ASN A 149 5.53 -20.04 -3.59
C ASN A 149 6.83 -19.21 -3.75
N GLN A 150 6.94 -18.47 -4.83
CA GLN A 150 8.03 -17.53 -4.97
C GLN A 150 7.84 -16.49 -3.89
N LYS A 151 8.84 -16.32 -3.04
CA LYS A 151 8.90 -15.19 -2.10
C LYS A 151 8.82 -13.92 -2.93
N PHE A 152 7.62 -13.37 -3.03
CA PHE A 152 7.38 -12.12 -3.74
C PHE A 152 8.13 -11.05 -2.97
N LYS A 153 9.21 -10.59 -3.54
CA LYS A 153 10.11 -9.63 -2.91
C LYS A 153 9.68 -8.22 -3.28
N ASN A 154 8.47 -7.83 -2.84
CA ASN A 154 8.02 -6.45 -2.98
C ASN A 154 8.41 -5.66 -1.75
N LEU A 155 9.19 -4.62 -1.97
CA LEU A 155 9.46 -3.60 -0.98
C LEU A 155 8.71 -2.32 -1.40
N MET A 156 7.73 -1.90 -0.60
CA MET A 156 7.12 -0.58 -0.77
C MET A 156 8.04 0.47 -0.17
N VAL A 157 8.54 1.37 -1.02
CA VAL A 157 9.35 2.50 -0.58
C VAL A 157 8.48 3.75 -0.49
N THR A 158 8.40 4.34 0.68
CA THR A 158 7.75 5.62 0.91
C THR A 158 8.81 6.66 1.20
N VAL A 159 8.89 7.71 0.37
CA VAL A 159 9.75 8.86 0.63
C VAL A 159 8.87 10.00 1.12
N LEU A 160 9.23 10.57 2.25
CA LEU A 160 8.53 11.73 2.82
C LEU A 160 9.51 12.84 3.19
N SER A 161 9.10 14.09 3.00
CA SER A 161 9.81 15.25 3.49
C SER A 161 9.19 15.74 4.80
N PHE A 162 10.05 16.19 5.73
CA PHE A 162 9.60 16.74 7.01
C PHE A 162 10.49 17.88 7.49
N GLY A 163 9.93 18.72 8.35
CA GLY A 163 10.73 19.74 9.06
C GLY A 163 11.11 19.25 10.44
N PHE A 164 12.38 19.31 10.81
CA PHE A 164 12.86 18.88 12.13
C PHE A 164 12.15 19.59 13.29
N LYS A 165 11.65 20.81 13.08
CA LYS A 165 10.86 21.55 14.08
C LYS A 165 9.55 20.86 14.47
N TYR A 166 9.04 19.94 13.66
CA TYR A 166 7.84 19.17 13.93
C TYR A 166 8.15 17.74 14.45
N GLY A 167 9.43 17.43 14.61
CA GLY A 167 9.89 16.11 15.01
C GLY A 167 10.15 15.16 13.82
N ILE A 168 10.90 14.10 14.11
CA ILE A 168 11.19 13.04 13.15
C ILE A 168 9.95 12.14 13.06
N PRO A 169 9.51 11.74 11.84
CA PRO A 169 8.42 10.78 11.69
C PRO A 169 8.74 9.48 12.42
N GLN A 170 7.82 9.02 13.27
CA GLN A 170 8.05 7.85 14.14
C GLN A 170 8.17 6.53 13.37
N ASP A 171 7.62 6.48 12.17
CA ASP A 171 7.61 5.34 11.27
C ASP A 171 8.75 5.39 10.23
N ALA A 172 9.68 6.35 10.32
CA ALA A 172 10.81 6.43 9.40
C ALA A 172 11.88 5.38 9.74
N ASP A 173 12.21 4.53 8.77
CA ASP A 173 13.32 3.56 8.88
C ASP A 173 14.68 4.22 8.63
N LEU A 174 14.72 5.15 7.66
CA LEU A 174 15.91 5.92 7.32
C LEU A 174 15.58 7.40 7.40
N VAL A 175 16.49 8.17 7.98
CA VAL A 175 16.34 9.62 8.12
C VAL A 175 17.59 10.31 7.60
N PHE A 176 17.42 11.20 6.63
CA PHE A 176 18.49 12.00 6.06
C PHE A 176 18.27 13.49 6.39
N ASP A 177 19.26 14.10 7.00
CA ASP A 177 19.26 15.53 7.30
C ASP A 177 19.86 16.31 6.14
N VAL A 178 19.07 17.17 5.50
CA VAL A 178 19.48 18.01 4.37
C VAL A 178 19.58 19.49 4.74
N ARG A 179 19.64 19.84 6.03
CA ARG A 179 19.74 21.23 6.49
C ARG A 179 21.06 21.91 6.10
N PHE A 180 22.05 21.14 5.67
CA PHE A 180 23.30 21.67 5.11
C PHE A 180 23.13 22.25 3.70
N LEU A 181 22.02 21.96 3.01
CA LEU A 181 21.70 22.58 1.72
C LEU A 181 21.22 24.03 1.90
N PRO A 182 21.46 24.89 0.89
CA PRO A 182 20.96 26.26 0.93
C PRO A 182 19.45 26.32 1.10
N ASN A 183 19.01 27.06 2.12
CA ASN A 183 17.60 27.16 2.46
C ASN A 183 16.90 28.24 1.64
N PRO A 184 15.96 27.87 0.74
CA PRO A 184 15.22 28.83 -0.09
C PRO A 184 14.36 29.82 0.71
N TYR A 185 14.05 29.52 1.96
CA TYR A 185 13.29 30.42 2.85
C TYR A 185 13.93 31.80 3.03
N TYR A 186 15.25 31.89 2.94
CA TYR A 186 15.97 33.17 3.06
C TYR A 186 15.90 34.03 1.79
N ILE A 187 15.38 33.51 0.69
CA ILE A 187 15.13 34.24 -0.55
C ILE A 187 13.69 34.73 -0.51
N GLU A 188 13.48 36.04 -0.50
CA GLU A 188 12.16 36.65 -0.33
C GLU A 188 11.12 36.13 -1.34
N GLN A 189 11.53 35.98 -2.61
CA GLN A 189 10.67 35.49 -3.69
C GLN A 189 10.32 34.00 -3.58
N LEU A 190 11.14 33.22 -2.89
CA LEU A 190 10.93 31.76 -2.73
C LEU A 190 10.27 31.42 -1.40
N ARG A 191 10.29 32.32 -0.43
CA ARG A 191 9.75 32.10 0.92
C ARG A 191 8.29 31.62 0.96
N PRO A 192 7.35 32.14 0.14
CA PRO A 192 5.96 31.68 0.14
C PRO A 192 5.74 30.37 -0.63
N LEU A 193 6.77 29.85 -1.29
CA LEU A 193 6.71 28.67 -2.15
C LEU A 193 7.18 27.41 -1.41
N SER A 194 6.89 26.26 -1.97
CA SER A 194 7.26 24.93 -1.44
C SER A 194 8.21 24.18 -2.38
N GLY A 195 8.78 23.07 -1.94
CA GLY A 195 9.61 22.19 -2.77
C GLY A 195 8.89 21.59 -4.01
N ASN A 196 7.55 21.65 -4.05
CA ASN A 196 6.77 21.25 -5.22
C ASN A 196 6.78 22.31 -6.33
N ASP A 197 7.17 23.55 -5.98
CA ASP A 197 7.22 24.67 -6.92
C ASP A 197 8.56 24.68 -7.66
N LYS A 198 8.48 24.83 -8.98
CA LYS A 198 9.66 24.77 -9.85
C LYS A 198 10.78 25.75 -9.44
N PRO A 199 10.51 27.04 -9.08
CA PRO A 199 11.56 27.96 -8.68
C PRO A 199 12.35 27.52 -7.44
N VAL A 200 11.69 26.90 -6.46
CA VAL A 200 12.34 26.37 -5.25
C VAL A 200 13.22 25.17 -5.60
N ARG A 201 12.69 24.26 -6.40
CA ARG A 201 13.45 23.09 -6.87
C ARG A 201 14.68 23.52 -7.70
N ASP A 202 14.50 24.42 -8.65
CA ASP A 202 15.59 24.91 -9.50
C ASP A 202 16.67 25.62 -8.66
N TYR A 203 16.27 26.35 -7.62
CA TYR A 203 17.20 26.99 -6.69
C TYR A 203 18.04 25.95 -5.92
N VAL A 204 17.40 24.98 -5.28
CA VAL A 204 18.10 23.97 -4.46
C VAL A 204 18.97 23.06 -5.33
N MET A 205 18.46 22.64 -6.48
CA MET A 205 19.19 21.78 -7.42
C MET A 205 20.22 22.57 -8.27
N GLY A 206 20.31 23.86 -8.13
CA GLY A 206 21.37 24.70 -8.74
C GLY A 206 22.73 24.57 -8.05
N PHE A 207 22.82 23.85 -6.93
CA PHE A 207 24.07 23.66 -6.19
C PHE A 207 24.65 22.26 -6.41
N ASP A 208 25.94 22.18 -6.74
CA ASP A 208 26.66 20.92 -6.93
C ASP A 208 26.52 19.99 -5.71
N LEU A 209 26.49 20.56 -4.50
CA LEU A 209 26.32 19.82 -3.26
C LEU A 209 24.96 19.06 -3.20
N ALA A 210 23.91 19.62 -3.80
CA ALA A 210 22.60 18.94 -3.86
C ALA A 210 22.64 17.75 -4.80
N HIS A 211 23.33 17.88 -5.93
CA HIS A 211 23.54 16.78 -6.87
C HIS A 211 24.40 15.69 -6.23
N GLU A 212 25.55 16.06 -5.65
CA GLU A 212 26.44 15.10 -4.99
C GLU A 212 25.72 14.31 -3.88
N PHE A 213 24.91 15.00 -3.08
CA PHE A 213 24.10 14.33 -2.05
C PHE A 213 23.08 13.36 -2.68
N SER A 214 22.38 13.79 -3.73
CA SER A 214 21.38 12.97 -4.41
C SER A 214 22.00 11.69 -4.98
N ASP A 215 23.15 11.80 -5.63
CA ASP A 215 23.88 10.66 -6.21
C ASP A 215 24.30 9.66 -5.12
N LYS A 216 24.89 10.16 -4.02
CA LYS A 216 25.29 9.31 -2.89
C LYS A 216 24.09 8.63 -2.22
N LEU A 217 22.97 9.34 -2.10
CA LEU A 217 21.74 8.80 -1.54
C LEU A 217 21.16 7.72 -2.46
N GLU A 218 21.12 7.96 -3.76
CA GLU A 218 20.67 6.98 -4.74
C GLU A 218 21.50 5.70 -4.68
N ASP A 219 22.83 5.79 -4.63
CA ASP A 219 23.73 4.65 -4.51
C ASP A 219 23.49 3.88 -3.21
N MET A 220 23.33 4.59 -2.08
CA MET A 220 23.02 3.97 -0.80
C MET A 220 21.67 3.22 -0.84
N ILE A 221 20.64 3.83 -1.40
CA ILE A 221 19.32 3.19 -1.51
C ILE A 221 19.36 2.00 -2.45
N LYS A 222 20.05 2.08 -3.59
CA LYS A 222 20.26 0.94 -4.49
C LYS A 222 20.96 -0.23 -3.81
N PHE A 223 21.88 0.04 -2.91
CA PHE A 223 22.55 -0.99 -2.10
C PHE A 223 21.62 -1.58 -1.05
N LEU A 224 20.83 -0.76 -0.34
CA LEU A 224 20.00 -1.19 0.77
C LEU A 224 18.76 -1.98 0.32
N ILE A 225 18.10 -1.57 -0.76
CA ILE A 225 16.84 -2.20 -1.23
C ILE A 225 16.96 -3.72 -1.40
N PRO A 226 17.94 -4.28 -2.13
CA PRO A 226 18.07 -5.73 -2.27
C PRO A 226 18.30 -6.46 -0.94
N ASN A 227 19.06 -5.83 -0.02
CA ASN A 227 19.35 -6.41 1.29
C ASN A 227 18.10 -6.43 2.19
N TYR A 228 17.31 -5.36 2.21
CA TYR A 228 16.04 -5.34 2.94
C TYR A 228 15.01 -6.32 2.37
N ILE A 229 14.95 -6.46 1.04
CA ILE A 229 14.13 -7.49 0.40
C ILE A 229 14.59 -8.90 0.83
N ALA A 230 15.90 -9.15 0.88
CA ALA A 230 16.46 -10.44 1.29
C ALA A 230 16.16 -10.76 2.76
N GLU A 231 16.14 -9.75 3.64
CA GLU A 231 15.74 -9.84 5.04
C GLU A 231 14.23 -10.12 5.21
N GLY A 232 13.42 -9.82 4.19
CA GLY A 232 11.98 -10.00 4.23
C GLY A 232 11.20 -8.75 4.58
N LYS A 233 11.85 -7.57 4.55
CA LYS A 233 11.19 -6.28 4.76
C LYS A 233 10.22 -6.00 3.61
N THR A 234 8.99 -5.64 3.93
CA THR A 234 7.93 -5.35 2.94
C THR A 234 7.68 -3.85 2.76
N GLN A 235 8.15 -3.04 3.71
CA GLN A 235 8.00 -1.58 3.69
C GLN A 235 9.30 -0.90 4.11
N LEU A 236 9.61 0.21 3.46
CA LEU A 236 10.73 1.08 3.79
C LEU A 236 10.26 2.53 3.77
N VAL A 237 10.37 3.21 4.89
CA VAL A 237 10.02 4.63 5.03
C VAL A 237 11.29 5.45 5.12
N ILE A 238 11.49 6.35 4.15
CA ILE A 238 12.66 7.22 4.07
C ILE A 238 12.21 8.66 4.35
N GLY A 239 12.69 9.22 5.44
CA GLY A 239 12.47 10.61 5.81
C GLY A 239 13.61 11.52 5.33
N VAL A 240 13.29 12.58 4.59
CA VAL A 240 14.25 13.64 4.22
C VAL A 240 13.88 14.89 4.99
N GLY A 241 14.73 15.26 5.96
CA GLY A 241 14.47 16.32 6.91
C GLY A 241 15.16 17.64 6.52
N GLY A 242 14.36 18.70 6.42
CA GLY A 242 14.79 20.08 6.22
C GLY A 242 14.51 20.98 7.42
N THR A 243 14.59 22.27 7.22
CA THR A 243 14.27 23.33 8.21
C THR A 243 12.78 23.59 8.31
#